data_035630fc999007cc7d35193b8ff4e844
#
_entry.id   035630fc999007cc7d35193b8ff4e844
#
_cell.length_a   1.000
_cell.length_b   1.000
_cell.length_c   1.000
_cell.angle_alpha   90.00
_cell.angle_beta   90.00
_cell.angle_gamma   90.00
#
_symmetry.space_group_name_H-M   'P 1'
#
loop_
_entity.id
_entity.type
_entity.pdbx_description
1 polymer ?
#
loop_
_entity_poly.entity_id
_entity_poly.type
_entity_poly.pdbx_seq_one_letter_code
_entity_poly.pdbx_strand_id
1 'polypeptide(L)'
;AVPPDMDGKSLLKLVQGQESEWRKYLDMEHATCYSQDNYWCALTDGKIKYVWNFHTGKEELFDLRKDPNELVECSGKPAYATQLKEMRQAMVDHLAERDETFVKDGKLVVRETTMLYSPNYPQTK
;
A
#
# COMPACT_ATOMS: atom_id res chain seq x y z
N ALA A 1 -8.87 -2.48 -28.32
CA ALA A 1 -7.88 -3.31 -27.62
C ALA A 1 -7.38 -2.53 -26.40
N VAL A 2 -7.19 -3.20 -25.25
CA VAL A 2 -6.62 -2.59 -24.06
C VAL A 2 -5.10 -2.51 -24.29
N PRO A 3 -4.46 -1.34 -24.11
CA PRO A 3 -3.00 -1.23 -24.21
C PRO A 3 -2.30 -2.21 -23.25
N PRO A 4 -1.18 -2.82 -23.67
CA PRO A 4 -0.49 -3.84 -22.86
C PRO A 4 0.21 -3.30 -21.62
N ASP A 5 0.41 -1.99 -21.57
CA ASP A 5 1.09 -1.24 -20.49
C ASP A 5 0.13 -0.63 -19.46
N MET A 6 -1.15 -1.01 -19.50
CA MET A 6 -2.12 -0.55 -18.48
C MET A 6 -2.06 -1.39 -17.21
N ASP A 7 -1.92 -0.73 -16.06
CA ASP A 7 -1.98 -1.38 -14.74
C ASP A 7 -3.37 -1.91 -14.38
N GLY A 8 -4.41 -1.30 -14.96
CA GLY A 8 -5.80 -1.66 -14.74
C GLY A 8 -6.21 -2.98 -15.39
N LYS A 9 -7.06 -3.76 -14.72
CA LYS A 9 -7.70 -4.95 -15.29
C LYS A 9 -9.20 -4.73 -15.47
N SER A 10 -9.76 -5.26 -16.57
CA SER A 10 -11.20 -5.16 -16.82
C SER A 10 -12.01 -5.89 -15.75
N LEU A 11 -12.96 -5.20 -15.15
CA LEU A 11 -13.92 -5.77 -14.19
C LEU A 11 -15.05 -6.56 -14.86
N LEU A 12 -15.13 -6.56 -16.19
CA LEU A 12 -16.26 -7.11 -16.92
C LEU A 12 -16.51 -8.60 -16.60
N LYS A 13 -15.45 -9.40 -16.53
CA LYS A 13 -15.55 -10.82 -16.18
C LYS A 13 -16.11 -11.04 -14.77
N LEU A 14 -15.69 -10.20 -13.82
CA LEU A 14 -16.20 -10.27 -12.44
C LEU A 14 -17.68 -9.91 -12.37
N VAL A 15 -18.10 -8.85 -13.07
CA VAL A 15 -19.51 -8.42 -13.15
C VAL A 15 -20.38 -9.48 -13.81
N GLN A 16 -19.83 -10.23 -14.75
CA GLN A 16 -20.53 -11.34 -15.43
C GLN A 16 -20.53 -12.65 -14.62
N GLY A 17 -19.98 -12.66 -13.41
CA GLY A 17 -19.87 -13.86 -12.57
C GLY A 17 -18.91 -14.92 -13.12
N GLN A 18 -18.05 -14.55 -14.05
CA GLN A 18 -17.03 -15.44 -14.58
C GLN A 18 -15.86 -15.49 -13.60
N GLU A 19 -15.43 -16.70 -13.22
CA GLU A 19 -14.18 -16.86 -12.46
C GLU A 19 -13.03 -16.32 -13.29
N SER A 20 -12.28 -15.41 -12.71
CA SER A 20 -11.03 -14.94 -13.28
C SER A 20 -9.99 -14.86 -12.18
N GLU A 21 -8.76 -15.20 -12.49
CA GLU A 21 -7.64 -14.86 -11.62
C GLU A 21 -7.62 -13.34 -11.45
N TRP A 22 -7.96 -12.90 -10.25
CA TRP A 22 -7.90 -11.50 -9.89
C TRP A 22 -6.64 -11.24 -9.03
N ARG A 23 -6.29 -9.97 -8.86
CA ARG A 23 -5.15 -9.61 -8.01
C ARG A 23 -5.38 -10.08 -6.57
N LYS A 24 -4.34 -10.65 -5.96
CA LYS A 24 -4.39 -11.11 -4.56
C LYS A 24 -4.54 -9.95 -3.59
N TYR A 25 -3.90 -8.83 -3.90
CA TYR A 25 -3.94 -7.61 -3.11
C TYR A 25 -4.45 -6.45 -3.94
N LEU A 26 -5.19 -5.56 -3.30
CA LEU A 26 -5.51 -4.24 -3.78
C LEU A 26 -4.56 -3.27 -3.11
N ASP A 27 -3.88 -2.45 -3.89
CA ASP A 27 -3.02 -1.38 -3.43
C ASP A 27 -3.75 -0.04 -3.41
N MET A 28 -3.37 0.79 -2.45
CA MET A 28 -3.84 2.16 -2.28
C MET A 28 -2.65 3.02 -1.91
N GLU A 29 -2.54 4.19 -2.51
CA GLU A 29 -1.49 5.15 -2.18
C GLU A 29 -2.07 6.53 -1.91
N HIS A 30 -1.41 7.22 -0.98
CA HIS A 30 -1.63 8.63 -0.75
C HIS A 30 -0.28 9.36 -0.82
N ALA A 31 -0.19 10.33 -1.72
CA ALA A 31 0.98 11.18 -1.81
C ALA A 31 0.96 12.26 -0.73
N THR A 32 2.12 12.82 -0.44
CA THR A 32 2.24 13.93 0.51
C THR A 32 1.29 15.06 0.15
N CYS A 33 0.28 15.26 0.98
CA CYS A 33 -0.70 16.32 0.85
C CYS A 33 -0.96 16.87 2.25
N TYR A 34 -0.78 18.17 2.46
CA TYR A 34 -0.93 18.89 3.72
C TYR A 34 0.04 18.51 4.86
N SER A 35 0.53 17.25 4.89
CA SER A 35 1.47 16.76 5.89
C SER A 35 2.36 15.66 5.32
N GLN A 36 3.60 15.57 5.79
CA GLN A 36 4.52 14.47 5.45
C GLN A 36 3.99 13.11 5.96
N ASP A 37 3.22 13.11 7.04
CA ASP A 37 2.60 11.90 7.60
C ASP A 37 1.55 11.28 6.67
N ASN A 38 1.08 12.05 5.69
CA ASN A 38 0.12 11.58 4.69
C ASN A 38 0.75 10.85 3.50
N TYR A 39 2.04 10.53 3.55
CA TYR A 39 2.67 9.74 2.49
C TYR A 39 2.75 8.27 2.89
N TRP A 40 1.83 7.48 2.39
CA TRP A 40 1.72 6.07 2.71
C TRP A 40 1.27 5.21 1.53
N CYS A 41 1.59 3.93 1.60
CA CYS A 41 1.04 2.88 0.75
C CYS A 41 0.33 1.86 1.63
N ALA A 42 -0.80 1.35 1.16
CA ALA A 42 -1.53 0.28 1.81
C ALA A 42 -1.80 -0.88 0.87
N LEU A 43 -1.81 -2.10 1.42
CA LEU A 43 -2.25 -3.31 0.75
C LEU A 43 -3.39 -3.96 1.53
N THR A 44 -4.36 -4.51 0.81
CA THR A 44 -5.40 -5.33 1.43
C THR A 44 -5.75 -6.54 0.57
N ASP A 45 -6.02 -7.67 1.23
CA ASP A 45 -6.62 -8.87 0.64
C ASP A 45 -8.15 -8.94 0.86
N GLY A 46 -8.73 -7.82 1.34
CA GLY A 46 -10.14 -7.72 1.72
C GLY A 46 -10.46 -8.23 3.12
N LYS A 47 -9.48 -8.83 3.83
CA LYS A 47 -9.62 -9.33 5.21
C LYS A 47 -8.68 -8.60 6.17
N ILE A 48 -7.47 -8.39 5.73
CA ILE A 48 -6.43 -7.67 6.46
C ILE A 48 -6.01 -6.48 5.59
N LYS A 49 -5.85 -5.33 6.22
CA LYS A 49 -5.23 -4.15 5.59
C LYS A 49 -3.95 -3.82 6.34
N TYR A 50 -2.89 -3.60 5.59
CA TYR A 50 -1.59 -3.16 6.09
C TYR A 50 -1.25 -1.82 5.46
N VAL A 51 -0.72 -0.90 6.27
CA VAL A 51 -0.30 0.43 5.84
C VAL A 51 1.17 0.62 6.20
N TRP A 52 1.94 1.13 5.26
CA TRP A 52 3.32 1.57 5.45
C TRP A 52 3.42 3.08 5.21
N ASN A 53 3.87 3.82 6.21
CA ASN A 53 4.14 5.24 6.06
C ASN A 53 5.60 5.45 5.64
N PHE A 54 5.80 6.09 4.49
CA PHE A 54 7.11 6.24 3.87
C PHE A 54 8.06 7.16 4.63
N HIS A 55 7.58 8.14 5.37
CA HIS A 55 8.43 9.10 6.10
C HIS A 55 8.70 8.69 7.54
N THR A 56 7.75 8.07 8.19
CA THR A 56 7.88 7.71 9.61
C THR A 56 8.32 6.27 9.83
N GLY A 57 8.18 5.41 8.83
CA GLY A 57 8.36 3.98 8.99
C GLY A 57 7.29 3.31 9.85
N LYS A 58 6.19 4.02 10.14
CA LYS A 58 5.07 3.48 10.89
C LYS A 58 4.36 2.40 10.10
N GLU A 59 4.10 1.28 10.75
CA GLU A 59 3.26 0.21 10.25
C GLU A 59 1.93 0.23 10.98
N GLU A 60 0.84 -0.02 10.24
CA GLU A 60 -0.49 -0.20 10.80
C GLU A 60 -1.13 -1.45 10.19
N LEU A 61 -1.88 -2.19 10.99
CA LEU A 61 -2.58 -3.39 10.56
C LEU A 61 -4.02 -3.37 11.08
N PHE A 62 -4.97 -3.66 10.20
CA PHE A 62 -6.40 -3.71 10.54
C PHE A 62 -7.01 -5.05 10.12
N ASP A 63 -7.79 -5.68 11.00
CA ASP A 63 -8.59 -6.88 10.68
C ASP A 63 -10.00 -6.48 10.25
N LEU A 64 -10.18 -6.28 8.95
CA LEU A 64 -11.43 -5.80 8.36
C LEU A 64 -12.63 -6.74 8.56
N ARG A 65 -12.38 -8.01 8.91
CA ARG A 65 -13.44 -8.99 9.23
C ARG A 65 -14.12 -8.68 10.57
N LYS A 66 -13.35 -8.09 11.51
CA LYS A 66 -13.80 -7.77 12.86
C LYS A 66 -14.09 -6.29 13.04
N ASP A 67 -13.36 -5.46 12.29
CA ASP A 67 -13.39 -4.01 12.38
C ASP A 67 -13.35 -3.39 10.97
N PRO A 68 -14.48 -3.41 10.25
CA PRO A 68 -14.56 -2.87 8.89
C PRO A 68 -14.38 -1.35 8.83
N ASN A 69 -14.45 -0.67 9.98
CA ASN A 69 -14.26 0.78 10.08
C ASN A 69 -12.83 1.19 10.47
N GLU A 70 -11.91 0.22 10.62
CA GLU A 70 -10.49 0.48 10.90
C GLU A 70 -10.24 1.31 12.18
N LEU A 71 -11.04 1.09 13.23
CA LEU A 71 -10.95 1.82 14.49
C LEU A 71 -9.90 1.23 15.45
N VAL A 72 -9.50 -0.02 15.23
CA VAL A 72 -8.64 -0.79 16.14
C VAL A 72 -7.37 -1.24 15.43
N GLU A 73 -6.30 -0.50 15.63
CA GLU A 73 -4.97 -0.85 15.13
C GLU A 73 -4.43 -2.12 15.81
N CYS A 74 -3.81 -3.01 15.05
CA CYS A 74 -3.44 -4.36 15.48
C CYS A 74 -1.96 -4.72 15.29
N SER A 75 -1.12 -3.85 14.73
CA SER A 75 0.29 -4.18 14.43
C SER A 75 1.11 -4.56 15.67
N GLY A 76 0.82 -3.92 16.80
CA GLY A 76 1.48 -4.21 18.09
C GLY A 76 0.92 -5.43 18.84
N LYS A 77 -0.12 -6.09 18.35
CA LYS A 77 -0.76 -7.21 19.07
C LYS A 77 -0.11 -8.55 18.71
N PRO A 78 0.36 -9.35 19.69
CA PRO A 78 1.01 -10.64 19.43
C PRO A 78 0.16 -11.59 18.59
N ALA A 79 -1.17 -11.56 18.75
CA ALA A 79 -2.10 -12.39 17.99
C ALA A 79 -2.08 -12.13 16.47
N TYR A 80 -1.54 -11.00 16.04
CA TYR A 80 -1.45 -10.59 14.63
C TYR A 80 -0.01 -10.60 14.08
N ALA A 81 0.96 -11.10 14.83
CA ALA A 81 2.37 -11.08 14.43
C ALA A 81 2.63 -11.81 13.10
N THR A 82 1.93 -12.92 12.84
CA THR A 82 2.04 -13.68 11.59
C THR A 82 1.49 -12.87 10.42
N GLN A 83 0.29 -12.33 10.55
CA GLN A 83 -0.35 -11.50 9.53
C GLN A 83 0.46 -10.25 9.22
N LEU A 84 1.01 -9.59 10.25
CA LEU A 84 1.88 -8.43 10.07
C LEU A 84 3.12 -8.79 9.24
N LYS A 85 3.76 -9.93 9.54
CA LYS A 85 4.93 -10.39 8.80
C LYS A 85 4.59 -10.70 7.33
N GLU A 86 3.47 -11.38 7.09
CA GLU A 86 3.00 -11.75 5.75
C GLU A 86 2.67 -10.51 4.92
N MET A 87 1.93 -9.56 5.50
CA MET A 87 1.54 -8.33 4.81
C MET A 87 2.72 -7.39 4.57
N ARG A 88 3.68 -7.32 5.51
CA ARG A 88 4.93 -6.59 5.31
C ARG A 88 5.73 -7.18 4.14
N GLN A 89 5.83 -8.51 4.05
CA GLN A 89 6.51 -9.15 2.92
C GLN A 89 5.79 -8.86 1.61
N ALA A 90 4.47 -8.93 1.58
CA ALA A 90 3.67 -8.57 0.40
C ALA A 90 3.90 -7.11 -0.03
N MET A 91 4.05 -6.18 0.92
CA MET A 91 4.38 -4.79 0.62
C MET A 91 5.81 -4.65 0.07
N VAL A 92 6.77 -5.39 0.62
CA VAL A 92 8.14 -5.43 0.07
C VAL A 92 8.10 -5.91 -1.38
N ASP A 93 7.42 -7.01 -1.66
CA ASP A 93 7.32 -7.58 -3.00
C ASP A 93 6.64 -6.60 -3.98
N HIS A 94 5.56 -5.94 -3.54
CA HIS A 94 4.84 -4.94 -4.33
C HIS A 94 5.69 -3.71 -4.67
N LEU A 95 6.45 -3.20 -3.71
CA LEU A 95 7.25 -1.99 -3.89
C LEU A 95 8.64 -2.26 -4.50
N ALA A 96 9.10 -3.51 -4.53
CA ALA A 96 10.40 -3.88 -5.09
C ALA A 96 10.49 -3.61 -6.61
N GLU A 97 9.34 -3.54 -7.30
CA GLU A 97 9.27 -3.22 -8.72
C GLU A 97 9.60 -1.75 -9.03
N ARG A 98 9.65 -0.87 -8.01
CA ARG A 98 9.89 0.56 -8.18
C ARG A 98 11.39 0.86 -8.26
N ASP A 99 12.01 1.11 -7.11
CA ASP A 99 13.44 1.37 -7.02
C ASP A 99 13.95 1.19 -5.57
N GLU A 100 15.27 1.32 -5.37
CA GLU A 100 15.92 1.17 -4.06
C GLU A 100 15.52 2.22 -3.01
N THR A 101 14.81 3.27 -3.39
CA THR A 101 14.29 4.26 -2.45
C THR A 101 13.01 3.79 -1.76
N PHE A 102 12.38 2.72 -2.25
CA PHE A 102 11.22 2.10 -1.64
C PHE A 102 11.57 0.79 -0.92
N VAL A 103 12.42 -0.04 -1.55
CA VAL A 103 12.85 -1.33 -1.00
C VAL A 103 14.34 -1.49 -1.20
N LYS A 104 15.07 -1.76 -0.13
CA LYS A 104 16.51 -2.03 -0.17
C LYS A 104 16.81 -3.25 0.69
N ASP A 105 17.62 -4.18 0.15
CA ASP A 105 18.02 -5.42 0.81
C ASP A 105 16.83 -6.22 1.37
N GLY A 106 15.72 -6.25 0.61
CA GLY A 106 14.48 -6.94 1.01
C GLY A 106 13.72 -6.29 2.18
N LYS A 107 13.93 -5.00 2.41
CA LYS A 107 13.27 -4.24 3.49
C LYS A 107 12.67 -2.95 2.96
N LEU A 108 11.54 -2.56 3.55
CA LEU A 108 10.93 -1.26 3.31
C LEU A 108 11.87 -0.15 3.79
N VAL A 109 12.00 0.90 2.98
CA VAL A 109 12.90 2.04 3.25
C VAL A 109 12.07 3.21 3.78
N VAL A 110 12.54 3.80 4.88
CA VAL A 110 12.04 5.10 5.35
C VAL A 110 12.65 6.19 4.48
N ARG A 111 11.82 6.98 3.82
CA ARG A 111 12.28 8.00 2.87
C ARG A 111 12.48 9.34 3.56
N GLU A 112 13.70 9.83 3.52
CA GLU A 112 14.04 11.13 4.10
C GLU A 112 13.66 12.32 3.19
N THR A 113 13.53 12.06 1.88
CA THR A 113 13.21 13.11 0.92
C THR A 113 11.73 13.39 0.84
N THR A 114 11.36 14.64 1.03
CA THR A 114 10.01 15.13 0.74
C THR A 114 9.69 14.92 -0.73
N MET A 115 8.57 14.27 -1.03
CA MET A 115 8.07 14.29 -2.41
C MET A 115 7.77 15.73 -2.81
N LEU A 116 8.31 16.10 -3.96
CA LEU A 116 7.91 17.34 -4.59
C LEU A 116 6.43 17.21 -4.99
N TYR A 117 5.65 18.22 -4.69
CA TYR A 117 4.36 18.43 -5.34
C TYR A 117 4.54 18.41 -6.85
N SER A 118 3.48 18.47 -7.62
CA SER A 118 3.59 18.55 -9.09
C SER A 118 4.83 19.35 -9.55
N PRO A 119 5.58 18.88 -10.55
CA PRO A 119 6.74 19.63 -11.08
C PRO A 119 6.39 21.04 -11.52
N ASN A 120 5.09 21.31 -11.75
CA ASN A 120 4.59 22.64 -12.10
C ASN A 120 4.06 23.43 -10.89
N TYR A 121 4.15 22.90 -9.68
CA TYR A 121 3.72 23.63 -8.49
C TYR A 121 4.76 24.68 -8.12
N PRO A 122 4.38 25.95 -7.90
CA PRO A 122 5.33 27.01 -7.56
C PRO A 122 6.07 26.64 -6.26
N GLN A 123 7.37 26.46 -6.35
CA GLN A 123 8.20 26.32 -5.17
C GLN A 123 8.23 27.68 -4.47
N THR A 124 7.56 27.84 -3.35
CA THR A 124 7.77 29.01 -2.48
C THR A 124 9.20 28.96 -1.99
N LYS A 125 9.98 29.95 -2.40
CA LYS A 125 11.35 30.17 -1.91
C LYS A 125 11.36 30.52 -0.44
#